data_bf1752c0cb124dbede9bb608f3a4f357
#
_entry.id   bf1752c0cb124dbede9bb608f3a4f357
#
_cell.length_a   1.000
_cell.length_b   1.000
_cell.length_c   1.000
_cell.angle_alpha   90.00
_cell.angle_beta   90.00
_cell.angle_gamma   90.00
#
_symmetry.space_group_name_H-M   'P 1'
#
loop_
_entity.id
_entity.type
_entity.pdbx_description
1 polymer ?
#
loop_
_entity_poly.entity_id
_entity_poly.type
_entity_poly.pdbx_seq_one_letter_code
_entity_poly.pdbx_strand_id
1 'polypeptide(L)'
;MAYDNLFEPIDVGPITIPNRIVRSAHGTLLGGEKLIAYHEARAAGGVGMSTLEATGVHENAPSLIPLYNDSCIPFYREISARMRPYGMKLLQQIYHPGSATRPKKAATQVSASAIPNPLIGGIPFEMSKRDIDEMVERFAAAARRCRDGGLDGIDLHASSGYLLEQFLSPANNTRQDEYGGSLENRMRFLMETIEAIRSEVGYDFCMGIRLPNEEYIPGGLTPTDVAEIAKIVEPYVAYVSLHMGSYWRFHKLLSTMDDPLGHELPHNEPIIRAVSKPSIVVGRIMTLDHASHIVSSGQGDMVSMVRALIADPELVNKARRGEVDRIRPCIGSNIGCVGQLMSAGKLSCVVNVAAGSESSVPFETPAPAPVRKRVLV
;
A
#
# COMPACT_ATOMS: atom_id res chain seq x y z
N MET A 1 18.60 2.46 23.66
CA MET A 1 18.19 3.81 23.20
C MET A 1 16.66 3.87 23.19
N ALA A 2 16.05 5.05 23.16
CA ALA A 2 14.62 5.11 22.90
C ALA A 2 14.36 4.53 21.51
N TYR A 3 13.29 3.73 21.36
CA TYR A 3 12.85 3.12 20.10
C TYR A 3 13.70 1.97 19.52
N ASP A 4 14.54 1.31 20.30
CA ASP A 4 15.36 0.18 19.81
C ASP A 4 14.51 -0.92 19.15
N ASN A 5 13.31 -1.19 19.69
CA ASN A 5 12.36 -2.15 19.14
C ASN A 5 11.87 -1.81 17.72
N LEU A 6 11.92 -0.54 17.31
CA LEU A 6 11.61 -0.13 15.94
C LEU A 6 12.76 -0.38 14.96
N PHE A 7 13.99 -0.43 15.48
CA PHE A 7 15.20 -0.52 14.66
C PHE A 7 15.77 -1.94 14.55
N GLU A 8 15.17 -2.89 15.24
CA GLU A 8 15.47 -4.30 15.08
C GLU A 8 15.02 -4.80 13.70
N PRO A 9 15.85 -5.59 13.01
CA PRO A 9 15.44 -6.23 11.77
C PRO A 9 14.32 -7.24 12.01
N ILE A 10 13.59 -7.56 10.95
CA ILE A 10 12.53 -8.56 10.98
C ILE A 10 12.56 -9.39 9.70
N ASP A 11 12.46 -10.71 9.83
CA ASP A 11 12.34 -11.62 8.70
C ASP A 11 10.88 -11.67 8.20
N VAL A 12 10.72 -11.47 6.90
CA VAL A 12 9.41 -11.44 6.23
C VAL A 12 9.49 -12.38 5.02
N GLY A 13 9.17 -13.65 5.24
CA GLY A 13 9.36 -14.70 4.25
C GLY A 13 10.83 -14.79 3.79
N PRO A 14 11.11 -14.61 2.49
CA PRO A 14 12.48 -14.76 1.95
C PRO A 14 13.35 -13.49 2.13
N ILE A 15 12.86 -12.43 2.74
CA ILE A 15 13.60 -11.16 2.89
C ILE A 15 13.70 -10.75 4.36
N THR A 16 14.82 -10.11 4.72
CA THR A 16 14.97 -9.42 6.01
C THR A 16 14.80 -7.92 5.82
N ILE A 17 13.87 -7.31 6.55
CA ILE A 17 13.63 -5.87 6.55
C ILE A 17 14.48 -5.27 7.68
N PRO A 18 15.30 -4.22 7.43
CA PRO A 18 16.31 -3.74 8.39
C PRO A 18 15.73 -2.98 9.61
N ASN A 19 14.46 -2.71 9.63
CA ASN A 19 13.74 -2.10 10.77
C ASN A 19 12.23 -2.22 10.56
N ARG A 20 11.44 -1.91 11.59
CA ARG A 20 9.98 -2.11 11.60
C ARG A 20 9.17 -0.92 11.07
N ILE A 21 9.84 0.11 10.53
CA ILE A 21 9.18 1.29 9.94
C ILE A 21 9.07 1.11 8.44
N VAL A 22 7.84 1.07 7.95
CA VAL A 22 7.55 0.84 6.53
C VAL A 22 6.74 1.99 5.94
N ARG A 23 6.84 2.15 4.62
CA ARG A 23 5.98 2.98 3.82
C ARG A 23 5.08 2.10 2.96
N SER A 24 3.84 1.90 3.38
CA SER A 24 2.84 1.22 2.55
C SER A 24 2.51 2.02 1.29
N ALA A 25 1.94 1.36 0.31
CA ALA A 25 1.53 1.97 -0.95
C ALA A 25 0.63 3.20 -0.73
N HIS A 26 0.91 4.26 -1.45
CA HIS A 26 0.15 5.49 -1.48
C HIS A 26 0.29 6.10 -2.87
N GLY A 27 -0.80 6.39 -3.54
CA GLY A 27 -0.79 7.01 -4.85
C GLY A 27 -0.13 8.38 -4.80
N THR A 28 0.96 8.58 -5.50
CA THR A 28 1.71 9.84 -5.56
C THR A 28 1.45 10.60 -6.86
N LEU A 29 1.00 9.90 -7.90
CA LEU A 29 0.91 10.37 -9.28
C LEU A 29 2.26 10.88 -9.83
N LEU A 30 3.36 10.41 -9.25
CA LEU A 30 4.71 10.65 -9.76
C LEU A 30 5.09 9.56 -10.76
N GLY A 31 5.84 9.93 -11.79
CA GLY A 31 6.37 8.99 -12.78
C GLY A 31 7.86 9.20 -13.03
N GLY A 32 8.53 8.18 -13.56
CA GLY A 32 9.94 8.24 -13.92
C GLY A 32 10.84 8.70 -12.77
N GLU A 33 11.79 9.60 -13.09
CA GLU A 33 12.78 10.11 -12.12
C GLU A 33 12.15 10.73 -10.85
N LYS A 34 10.97 11.35 -10.95
CA LYS A 34 10.31 11.92 -9.77
C LYS A 34 9.89 10.85 -8.77
N LEU A 35 9.38 9.71 -9.26
CA LEU A 35 9.01 8.58 -8.39
C LEU A 35 10.26 7.94 -7.79
N ILE A 36 11.33 7.79 -8.58
CA ILE A 36 12.61 7.27 -8.11
C ILE A 36 13.15 8.15 -6.98
N ALA A 37 13.30 9.47 -7.21
CA ALA A 37 13.83 10.41 -6.23
C ALA A 37 12.96 10.46 -4.94
N TYR A 38 11.64 10.35 -5.09
CA TYR A 38 10.72 10.27 -3.96
C TYR A 38 11.02 9.07 -3.06
N HIS A 39 11.20 7.87 -3.64
CA HIS A 39 11.52 6.67 -2.86
C HIS A 39 12.96 6.69 -2.35
N GLU A 40 13.91 7.19 -3.15
CA GLU A 40 15.31 7.31 -2.77
C GLU A 40 15.51 8.21 -1.54
N ALA A 41 14.80 9.33 -1.45
CA ALA A 41 14.86 10.17 -0.26
C ALA A 41 14.45 9.43 1.03
N ARG A 42 13.48 8.50 0.95
CA ARG A 42 13.06 7.67 2.10
C ARG A 42 14.01 6.52 2.36
N ALA A 43 14.59 5.96 1.30
CA ALA A 43 15.64 4.95 1.44
C ALA A 43 16.88 5.51 2.11
N ALA A 44 17.37 6.66 1.63
CA ALA A 44 18.46 7.41 2.26
C ALA A 44 18.13 7.81 3.70
N GLY A 45 16.85 8.12 3.99
CA GLY A 45 16.35 8.43 5.32
C GLY A 45 16.21 7.22 6.27
N GLY A 46 16.52 6.01 5.80
CA GLY A 46 16.61 4.80 6.61
C GLY A 46 15.34 3.98 6.75
N VAL A 47 14.31 4.20 5.92
CA VAL A 47 13.08 3.40 5.91
C VAL A 47 13.40 1.93 5.58
N GLY A 48 12.83 1.00 6.34
CA GLY A 48 13.13 -0.43 6.18
C GLY A 48 12.54 -1.05 4.94
N MET A 49 11.28 -0.70 4.62
CA MET A 49 10.57 -1.21 3.43
C MET A 49 9.68 -0.12 2.85
N SER A 50 9.61 -0.04 1.53
CA SER A 50 8.65 0.81 0.83
C SER A 50 7.90 0.01 -0.23
N THR A 51 6.59 0.21 -0.28
CA THR A 51 5.73 -0.35 -1.33
C THR A 51 5.41 0.74 -2.33
N LEU A 52 5.72 0.50 -3.60
CA LEU A 52 5.30 1.37 -4.70
C LEU A 52 3.77 1.44 -4.76
N GLU A 53 3.26 2.53 -5.30
CA GLU A 53 1.82 2.76 -5.42
C GLU A 53 1.09 1.63 -6.13
N ALA A 54 -0.20 1.45 -5.79
CA ALA A 54 -1.04 0.44 -6.41
C ALA A 54 -1.06 0.61 -7.93
N THR A 55 -0.63 -0.42 -8.65
CA THR A 55 -0.46 -0.41 -10.10
C THR A 55 -1.34 -1.48 -10.74
N GLY A 56 -2.11 -1.09 -11.75
CA GLY A 56 -3.06 -1.95 -12.44
C GLY A 56 -2.39 -3.04 -13.25
N VAL A 57 -2.87 -4.27 -13.10
CA VAL A 57 -2.36 -5.46 -13.82
C VAL A 57 -2.92 -5.61 -15.23
N HIS A 58 -3.91 -4.79 -15.59
CA HIS A 58 -4.63 -4.84 -16.86
C HIS A 58 -4.69 -3.46 -17.53
N GLU A 59 -4.73 -3.41 -18.86
CA GLU A 59 -4.74 -2.16 -19.63
C GLU A 59 -5.98 -1.28 -19.41
N ASN A 60 -7.09 -1.85 -18.92
CA ASN A 60 -8.27 -1.08 -18.51
C ASN A 60 -8.14 -0.47 -17.11
N ALA A 61 -7.04 -0.75 -16.40
CA ALA A 61 -6.68 -0.19 -15.10
C ALA A 61 -5.46 0.73 -15.26
N PRO A 62 -5.60 1.93 -15.84
CA PRO A 62 -4.48 2.77 -16.23
C PRO A 62 -3.68 3.23 -15.01
N SER A 63 -2.38 2.97 -15.04
CA SER A 63 -1.37 3.39 -14.06
C SER A 63 -0.22 4.09 -14.78
N LEU A 64 0.57 4.87 -14.05
CA LEU A 64 1.76 5.53 -14.63
C LEU A 64 2.85 4.52 -15.01
N ILE A 65 2.91 3.40 -14.29
CA ILE A 65 3.77 2.26 -14.64
C ILE A 65 2.91 1.28 -15.45
N PRO A 66 3.29 0.92 -16.69
CA PRO A 66 2.51 0.02 -17.53
C PRO A 66 2.75 -1.45 -17.15
N LEU A 67 2.34 -1.84 -15.93
CA LEU A 67 2.58 -3.17 -15.37
C LEU A 67 1.88 -4.30 -16.16
N TYR A 68 0.90 -3.97 -16.99
CA TYR A 68 0.20 -4.92 -17.86
C TYR A 68 1.05 -5.43 -19.03
N ASN A 69 2.26 -4.88 -19.27
CA ASN A 69 3.21 -5.36 -20.28
C ASN A 69 4.67 -5.22 -19.82
N ASP A 70 5.60 -5.82 -20.56
CA ASP A 70 7.01 -5.92 -20.17
C ASP A 70 7.79 -4.61 -20.26
N SER A 71 7.22 -3.53 -20.81
CA SER A 71 7.86 -2.21 -20.88
C SER A 71 8.11 -1.57 -19.51
N CYS A 72 7.49 -2.09 -18.44
CA CYS A 72 7.75 -1.65 -17.07
C CYS A 72 9.08 -2.19 -16.50
N ILE A 73 9.63 -3.28 -17.05
CA ILE A 73 10.81 -3.96 -16.49
C ILE A 73 12.06 -3.06 -16.42
N PRO A 74 12.41 -2.27 -17.44
CA PRO A 74 13.54 -1.34 -17.36
C PRO A 74 13.40 -0.33 -16.21
N PHE A 75 12.22 0.24 -16.02
CA PHE A 75 11.94 1.15 -14.91
C PHE A 75 12.13 0.47 -13.55
N TYR A 76 11.63 -0.76 -13.38
CA TYR A 76 11.81 -1.50 -12.14
C TYR A 76 13.29 -1.84 -11.86
N ARG A 77 14.07 -2.16 -12.89
CA ARG A 77 15.52 -2.37 -12.75
C ARG A 77 16.25 -1.10 -12.28
N GLU A 78 15.87 0.05 -12.83
CA GLU A 78 16.45 1.34 -12.47
C GLU A 78 16.12 1.70 -11.01
N ILE A 79 14.84 1.70 -10.63
CA ILE A 79 14.45 2.06 -9.26
C ILE A 79 15.00 1.07 -8.23
N SER A 80 15.02 -0.23 -8.51
CA SER A 80 15.61 -1.25 -7.63
C SER A 80 17.10 -1.02 -7.43
N ALA A 81 17.84 -0.72 -8.51
CA ALA A 81 19.26 -0.43 -8.43
C ALA A 81 19.56 0.81 -7.58
N ARG A 82 18.71 1.83 -7.65
CA ARG A 82 18.82 3.08 -6.87
C ARG A 82 18.53 2.87 -5.38
N MET A 83 17.64 1.95 -5.03
CA MET A 83 17.29 1.67 -3.62
C MET A 83 18.29 0.73 -2.93
N ARG A 84 18.92 -0.18 -3.68
CA ARG A 84 19.82 -1.22 -3.15
C ARG A 84 20.93 -0.72 -2.22
N PRO A 85 21.65 0.41 -2.50
CA PRO A 85 22.71 0.90 -1.63
C PRO A 85 22.25 1.27 -0.23
N TYR A 86 20.98 1.59 -0.05
CA TYR A 86 20.39 1.98 1.24
C TYR A 86 19.86 0.80 2.04
N GLY A 87 19.79 -0.39 1.47
CA GLY A 87 19.26 -1.59 2.12
C GLY A 87 17.73 -1.62 2.29
N MET A 88 17.02 -0.59 1.83
CA MET A 88 15.56 -0.55 1.85
C MET A 88 14.98 -1.62 0.92
N LYS A 89 14.02 -2.40 1.42
CA LYS A 89 13.27 -3.36 0.60
C LYS A 89 12.19 -2.64 -0.19
N LEU A 90 12.10 -2.96 -1.49
CA LEU A 90 11.16 -2.31 -2.42
C LEU A 90 10.18 -3.31 -3.01
N LEU A 91 8.90 -3.12 -2.75
CA LEU A 91 7.81 -3.95 -3.25
C LEU A 91 6.90 -3.16 -4.18
N GLN A 92 6.21 -3.86 -5.08
CA GLN A 92 5.13 -3.27 -5.90
C GLN A 92 3.78 -3.73 -5.38
N GLN A 93 2.86 -2.79 -5.09
CA GLN A 93 1.47 -3.17 -4.86
C GLN A 93 0.77 -3.40 -6.20
N ILE A 94 0.22 -4.60 -6.39
CA ILE A 94 -0.48 -5.01 -7.61
C ILE A 94 -1.98 -5.11 -7.35
N TYR A 95 -2.79 -4.58 -8.27
CA TYR A 95 -4.24 -4.53 -8.08
C TYR A 95 -5.01 -4.43 -9.40
N HIS A 96 -6.32 -4.59 -9.31
CA HIS A 96 -7.29 -4.16 -10.31
C HIS A 96 -8.42 -3.39 -9.63
N PRO A 97 -8.79 -2.18 -10.08
CA PRO A 97 -9.78 -1.36 -9.40
C PRO A 97 -11.20 -1.93 -9.42
N GLY A 98 -11.52 -2.84 -10.36
CA GLY A 98 -12.85 -3.40 -10.46
C GLY A 98 -13.92 -2.34 -10.76
N SER A 99 -15.01 -2.31 -9.96
CA SER A 99 -16.05 -1.28 -10.03
C SER A 99 -15.55 0.14 -9.73
N ALA A 100 -14.38 0.28 -9.12
CA ALA A 100 -13.75 1.58 -8.87
C ALA A 100 -12.95 2.12 -10.07
N THR A 101 -12.96 1.44 -11.21
CA THR A 101 -12.37 1.94 -12.46
C THR A 101 -13.08 3.22 -12.88
N ARG A 102 -12.33 4.33 -13.00
CA ARG A 102 -12.88 5.58 -13.54
C ARG A 102 -13.09 5.44 -15.05
N PRO A 103 -14.30 5.68 -15.57
CA PRO A 103 -14.57 5.58 -17.00
C PRO A 103 -13.73 6.64 -17.75
N LYS A 104 -12.69 6.21 -18.44
CA LYS A 104 -12.08 6.98 -19.53
C LYS A 104 -12.53 6.31 -20.81
N LYS A 105 -13.09 7.06 -21.76
CA LYS A 105 -13.55 6.61 -23.09
C LYS A 105 -13.40 5.10 -23.31
N ALA A 106 -14.48 4.32 -23.08
CA ALA A 106 -14.56 2.86 -23.27
C ALA A 106 -13.82 1.93 -22.26
N ALA A 107 -13.35 2.43 -21.13
CA ALA A 107 -12.87 1.51 -20.08
C ALA A 107 -14.07 0.80 -19.44
N THR A 108 -14.13 -0.49 -19.57
CA THR A 108 -15.18 -1.34 -19.03
C THR A 108 -14.93 -1.56 -17.54
N GLN A 109 -15.85 -1.11 -16.69
CA GLN A 109 -15.86 -1.50 -15.29
C GLN A 109 -16.25 -2.97 -15.18
N VAL A 110 -15.50 -3.76 -14.45
CA VAL A 110 -15.80 -5.17 -14.15
C VAL A 110 -15.86 -5.37 -12.64
N SER A 111 -16.62 -6.35 -12.17
CA SER A 111 -16.72 -6.67 -10.73
C SER A 111 -17.22 -8.10 -10.54
N ALA A 112 -17.29 -8.53 -9.27
CA ALA A 112 -17.94 -9.77 -8.87
C ALA A 112 -19.43 -9.76 -9.28
N SER A 113 -20.11 -8.62 -9.11
CA SER A 113 -21.53 -8.43 -9.45
C SER A 113 -21.79 -7.04 -9.98
N ALA A 114 -22.94 -6.82 -10.63
CA ALA A 114 -23.33 -5.55 -11.24
C ALA A 114 -23.76 -4.49 -10.20
N ILE A 115 -22.94 -4.30 -9.15
CA ILE A 115 -23.20 -3.35 -8.05
C ILE A 115 -22.37 -2.08 -8.29
N PRO A 116 -23.01 -0.90 -8.45
CA PRO A 116 -22.31 0.35 -8.70
C PRO A 116 -21.42 0.78 -7.53
N ASN A 117 -20.22 1.28 -7.85
CA ASN A 117 -19.39 1.95 -6.86
C ASN A 117 -20.00 3.33 -6.51
N PRO A 118 -20.26 3.64 -5.23
CA PRO A 118 -20.99 4.85 -4.84
C PRO A 118 -20.25 6.16 -5.13
N LEU A 119 -18.92 6.12 -5.18
CA LEU A 119 -18.11 7.32 -5.44
C LEU A 119 -17.81 7.52 -6.92
N ILE A 120 -17.66 6.42 -7.67
CA ILE A 120 -17.25 6.46 -9.08
C ILE A 120 -18.48 6.46 -9.99
N GLY A 121 -19.55 5.76 -9.59
CA GLY A 121 -20.75 5.55 -10.41
C GLY A 121 -20.53 4.52 -11.53
N GLY A 122 -21.56 4.34 -12.36
CA GLY A 122 -21.57 3.31 -13.39
C GLY A 122 -21.96 1.94 -12.85
N ILE A 123 -22.48 1.08 -13.73
CA ILE A 123 -22.83 -0.31 -13.42
C ILE A 123 -21.73 -1.18 -14.01
N PRO A 124 -20.92 -1.87 -13.20
CA PRO A 124 -19.89 -2.75 -13.69
C PRO A 124 -20.50 -3.99 -14.35
N PHE A 125 -19.79 -4.55 -15.31
CA PHE A 125 -20.13 -5.88 -15.83
C PHE A 125 -19.72 -6.94 -14.81
N GLU A 126 -20.61 -7.89 -14.56
CA GLU A 126 -20.26 -9.09 -13.80
C GLU A 126 -19.29 -9.93 -14.64
N MET A 127 -18.15 -10.28 -14.05
CA MET A 127 -17.11 -11.04 -14.75
C MET A 127 -17.59 -12.45 -15.07
N SER A 128 -17.43 -12.87 -16.32
CA SER A 128 -17.58 -14.26 -16.71
C SER A 128 -16.40 -15.10 -16.20
N LYS A 129 -16.51 -16.43 -16.22
CA LYS A 129 -15.40 -17.33 -15.89
C LYS A 129 -14.17 -17.02 -16.73
N ARG A 130 -14.34 -16.75 -18.03
CA ARG A 130 -13.24 -16.37 -18.92
C ARG A 130 -12.56 -15.06 -18.48
N ASP A 131 -13.31 -14.05 -18.04
CA ASP A 131 -12.74 -12.79 -17.56
C ASP A 131 -11.95 -13.01 -16.25
N ILE A 132 -12.44 -13.93 -15.39
CA ILE A 132 -11.75 -14.32 -14.14
C ILE A 132 -10.43 -15.02 -14.47
N ASP A 133 -10.44 -16.00 -15.38
CA ASP A 133 -9.24 -16.73 -15.79
C ASP A 133 -8.20 -15.79 -16.40
N GLU A 134 -8.61 -14.90 -17.30
CA GLU A 134 -7.72 -13.88 -17.86
C GLU A 134 -7.14 -12.99 -16.76
N MET A 135 -7.94 -12.56 -15.79
CA MET A 135 -7.47 -11.69 -14.71
C MET A 135 -6.45 -12.40 -13.81
N VAL A 136 -6.65 -13.69 -13.51
CA VAL A 136 -5.68 -14.53 -12.78
C VAL A 136 -4.32 -14.55 -13.50
N GLU A 137 -4.32 -14.79 -14.81
CA GLU A 137 -3.11 -14.76 -15.64
C GLU A 137 -2.43 -13.37 -15.62
N ARG A 138 -3.20 -12.28 -15.66
CA ARG A 138 -2.68 -10.91 -15.59
C ARG A 138 -2.00 -10.60 -14.26
N PHE A 139 -2.55 -11.07 -13.12
CA PHE A 139 -1.90 -10.94 -11.82
C PHE A 139 -0.59 -11.70 -11.75
N ALA A 140 -0.56 -12.94 -12.22
CA ALA A 140 0.66 -13.76 -12.27
C ALA A 140 1.74 -13.12 -13.14
N ALA A 141 1.40 -12.69 -14.35
CA ALA A 141 2.32 -12.00 -15.26
C ALA A 141 2.83 -10.67 -14.68
N ALA A 142 2.01 -9.94 -13.93
CA ALA A 142 2.44 -8.72 -13.24
C ALA A 142 3.48 -9.02 -12.16
N ALA A 143 3.27 -10.07 -11.36
CA ALA A 143 4.22 -10.51 -10.34
C ALA A 143 5.57 -10.93 -10.96
N ARG A 144 5.55 -11.67 -12.09
CA ARG A 144 6.76 -12.02 -12.86
C ARG A 144 7.53 -10.77 -13.28
N ARG A 145 6.85 -9.76 -13.84
CA ARG A 145 7.50 -8.50 -14.24
C ARG A 145 8.17 -7.78 -13.09
N CYS A 146 7.57 -7.81 -11.90
CA CYS A 146 8.17 -7.25 -10.69
C CYS A 146 9.46 -8.00 -10.31
N ARG A 147 9.45 -9.35 -10.36
CA ARG A 147 10.62 -10.19 -10.13
C ARG A 147 11.72 -9.94 -11.18
N ASP A 148 11.38 -9.92 -12.47
CA ASP A 148 12.30 -9.65 -13.58
C ASP A 148 12.90 -8.23 -13.53
N GLY A 149 12.17 -7.30 -12.94
CA GLY A 149 12.58 -5.93 -12.63
C GLY A 149 13.49 -5.81 -11.40
N GLY A 150 13.73 -6.91 -10.65
CA GLY A 150 14.62 -6.92 -9.51
C GLY A 150 14.04 -6.27 -8.24
N LEU A 151 12.73 -6.16 -8.13
CA LEU A 151 12.06 -5.80 -6.88
C LEU A 151 12.23 -6.93 -5.85
N ASP A 152 12.15 -6.59 -4.56
CA ASP A 152 12.24 -7.57 -3.47
C ASP A 152 10.94 -8.37 -3.30
N GLY A 153 9.81 -7.89 -3.82
CA GLY A 153 8.52 -8.57 -3.71
C GLY A 153 7.34 -7.80 -4.29
N ILE A 154 6.17 -8.33 -4.00
CA ILE A 154 4.88 -7.70 -4.29
C ILE A 154 4.00 -7.63 -3.05
N ASP A 155 3.03 -6.72 -3.10
CA ASP A 155 1.94 -6.58 -2.13
C ASP A 155 0.61 -6.76 -2.88
N LEU A 156 -0.07 -7.91 -2.69
CA LEU A 156 -1.33 -8.20 -3.36
C LEU A 156 -2.47 -7.42 -2.72
N HIS A 157 -3.10 -6.54 -3.48
CA HIS A 157 -4.11 -5.63 -2.94
C HIS A 157 -5.52 -6.24 -2.97
N ALA A 158 -5.94 -6.81 -1.85
CA ALA A 158 -7.26 -7.40 -1.64
C ALA A 158 -8.09 -6.59 -0.62
N SER A 159 -7.99 -5.23 -0.67
CA SER A 159 -8.69 -4.32 0.24
C SER A 159 -9.15 -3.05 -0.48
N SER A 160 -9.69 -2.09 0.28
CA SER A 160 -10.08 -0.74 -0.19
C SER A 160 -11.22 -0.71 -1.22
N GLY A 161 -12.00 -1.80 -1.31
CA GLY A 161 -13.12 -1.92 -2.26
C GLY A 161 -12.67 -2.20 -3.70
N TYR A 162 -11.47 -2.77 -3.91
CA TYR A 162 -10.96 -3.17 -5.23
C TYR A 162 -11.36 -4.60 -5.60
N LEU A 163 -11.00 -5.03 -6.81
CA LEU A 163 -11.57 -6.22 -7.44
C LEU A 163 -11.51 -7.49 -6.57
N LEU A 164 -10.36 -7.79 -5.97
CA LEU A 164 -10.23 -8.98 -5.11
C LEU A 164 -11.13 -8.90 -3.88
N GLU A 165 -11.23 -7.71 -3.24
CA GLU A 165 -12.16 -7.50 -2.13
C GLU A 165 -13.63 -7.56 -2.59
N GLN A 166 -13.95 -7.08 -3.79
CA GLN A 166 -15.31 -7.14 -4.34
C GLN A 166 -15.81 -8.59 -4.47
N PHE A 167 -14.92 -9.55 -4.73
CA PHE A 167 -15.26 -10.97 -4.72
C PHE A 167 -15.38 -11.53 -3.30
N LEU A 168 -14.54 -11.10 -2.36
CA LEU A 168 -14.57 -11.54 -0.96
C LEU A 168 -15.81 -11.05 -0.21
N SER A 169 -16.23 -9.80 -0.48
CA SER A 169 -17.28 -9.11 0.25
C SER A 169 -18.67 -9.65 -0.08
N PRO A 170 -19.44 -10.14 0.90
CA PRO A 170 -20.82 -10.57 0.65
C PRO A 170 -21.74 -9.40 0.27
N ALA A 171 -21.37 -8.14 0.58
CA ALA A 171 -22.12 -6.96 0.16
C ALA A 171 -21.89 -6.60 -1.31
N ASN A 172 -20.75 -6.97 -1.89
CA ASN A 172 -20.38 -6.66 -3.27
C ASN A 172 -20.47 -7.88 -4.22
N ASN A 173 -20.63 -9.09 -3.67
CA ASN A 173 -20.70 -10.35 -4.40
C ASN A 173 -22.02 -11.05 -4.14
N THR A 174 -22.96 -10.90 -5.08
CA THR A 174 -24.29 -11.54 -5.06
C THR A 174 -24.39 -12.72 -6.04
N ARG A 175 -23.23 -13.23 -6.51
CA ARG A 175 -23.16 -14.36 -7.47
C ARG A 175 -23.79 -15.63 -6.89
N GLN A 176 -24.31 -16.46 -7.79
CA GLN A 176 -24.92 -17.75 -7.45
C GLN A 176 -24.11 -18.93 -8.03
N ASP A 177 -22.95 -18.68 -8.60
CA ASP A 177 -22.03 -19.66 -9.15
C ASP A 177 -20.91 -20.01 -8.14
N GLU A 178 -19.89 -20.74 -8.60
CA GLU A 178 -18.75 -21.18 -7.77
C GLU A 178 -17.87 -20.04 -7.24
N TYR A 179 -18.12 -18.77 -7.60
CA TYR A 179 -17.43 -17.59 -7.11
C TYR A 179 -18.26 -16.76 -6.13
N GLY A 180 -19.46 -17.22 -5.73
CA GLY A 180 -20.37 -16.50 -4.86
C GLY A 180 -21.00 -17.37 -3.76
N GLY A 181 -21.73 -16.73 -2.84
CA GLY A 181 -22.42 -17.40 -1.73
C GLY A 181 -21.50 -17.69 -0.54
N SER A 182 -21.01 -18.92 -0.38
CA SER A 182 -20.16 -19.31 0.76
C SER A 182 -18.80 -18.57 0.78
N LEU A 183 -18.15 -18.51 1.94
CA LEU A 183 -16.81 -17.92 2.06
C LEU A 183 -15.83 -18.63 1.12
N GLU A 184 -15.87 -19.96 1.06
CA GLU A 184 -15.03 -20.76 0.17
C GLU A 184 -15.16 -20.29 -1.30
N ASN A 185 -16.38 -20.14 -1.77
CA ASN A 185 -16.65 -19.67 -3.14
C ASN A 185 -16.19 -18.23 -3.36
N ARG A 186 -16.47 -17.32 -2.43
CA ARG A 186 -16.02 -15.92 -2.53
C ARG A 186 -14.49 -15.79 -2.50
N MET A 187 -13.80 -16.71 -1.84
CA MET A 187 -12.34 -16.78 -1.82
C MET A 187 -11.72 -17.39 -3.07
N ARG A 188 -12.47 -18.11 -3.89
CA ARG A 188 -11.95 -18.86 -5.02
C ARG A 188 -11.09 -18.01 -5.94
N PHE A 189 -11.57 -16.86 -6.38
CA PHE A 189 -10.80 -15.96 -7.25
C PHE A 189 -9.49 -15.46 -6.61
N LEU A 190 -9.52 -15.14 -5.31
CA LEU A 190 -8.31 -14.74 -4.58
C LEU A 190 -7.32 -15.91 -4.52
N MET A 191 -7.78 -17.12 -4.22
CA MET A 191 -6.91 -18.29 -4.10
C MET A 191 -6.32 -18.70 -5.44
N GLU A 192 -7.11 -18.73 -6.52
CA GLU A 192 -6.63 -18.96 -7.89
C GLU A 192 -5.55 -17.93 -8.28
N THR A 193 -5.76 -16.65 -7.91
CA THR A 193 -4.77 -15.57 -8.13
C THR A 193 -3.47 -15.82 -7.36
N ILE A 194 -3.57 -16.18 -6.09
CA ILE A 194 -2.41 -16.47 -5.23
C ILE A 194 -1.62 -17.67 -5.76
N GLU A 195 -2.30 -18.74 -6.11
CA GLU A 195 -1.68 -19.97 -6.65
C GLU A 195 -1.00 -19.72 -7.99
N ALA A 196 -1.63 -18.97 -8.90
CA ALA A 196 -1.03 -18.58 -10.17
C ALA A 196 0.21 -17.70 -9.98
N ILE A 197 0.16 -16.73 -9.07
CA ILE A 197 1.34 -15.91 -8.70
C ILE A 197 2.45 -16.82 -8.16
N ARG A 198 2.15 -17.72 -7.21
CA ARG A 198 3.15 -18.63 -6.63
C ARG A 198 3.73 -19.60 -7.65
N SER A 199 2.94 -20.09 -8.58
CA SER A 199 3.41 -20.90 -9.69
C SER A 199 4.42 -20.14 -10.57
N GLU A 200 4.21 -18.84 -10.78
CA GLU A 200 5.05 -18.02 -11.64
C GLU A 200 6.32 -17.53 -10.94
N VAL A 201 6.23 -17.10 -9.66
CA VAL A 201 7.37 -16.47 -8.97
C VAL A 201 7.94 -17.29 -7.80
N GLY A 202 7.37 -18.43 -7.46
CA GLY A 202 7.85 -19.28 -6.36
C GLY A 202 7.68 -18.66 -4.97
N TYR A 203 8.30 -19.30 -3.96
CA TYR A 203 8.29 -18.85 -2.56
C TYR A 203 9.54 -18.08 -2.17
N ASP A 204 10.56 -18.06 -3.02
CA ASP A 204 11.79 -17.26 -2.88
C ASP A 204 11.61 -15.79 -3.26
N PHE A 205 10.43 -15.42 -3.74
CA PHE A 205 10.01 -14.03 -3.98
C PHE A 205 8.98 -13.59 -2.93
N CYS A 206 9.21 -12.45 -2.27
CA CYS A 206 8.33 -11.98 -1.22
C CYS A 206 6.95 -11.61 -1.78
N MET A 207 5.90 -12.20 -1.24
CA MET A 207 4.52 -11.81 -1.52
C MET A 207 3.78 -11.52 -0.23
N GLY A 208 3.44 -10.26 0.00
CA GLY A 208 2.50 -9.87 1.03
C GLY A 208 1.08 -9.75 0.49
N ILE A 209 0.13 -9.66 1.41
CA ILE A 209 -1.27 -9.37 1.06
C ILE A 209 -1.79 -8.20 1.89
N ARG A 210 -2.54 -7.32 1.25
CA ARG A 210 -3.28 -6.26 1.93
C ARG A 210 -4.76 -6.63 2.00
N LEU A 211 -5.26 -6.83 3.23
CA LEU A 211 -6.65 -7.15 3.53
C LEU A 211 -7.35 -5.95 4.18
N PRO A 212 -8.68 -5.81 4.04
CA PRO A 212 -9.44 -4.89 4.87
C PRO A 212 -9.38 -5.38 6.33
N ASN A 213 -9.44 -4.46 7.30
CA ASN A 213 -9.74 -4.86 8.67
C ASN A 213 -11.24 -4.75 8.95
N GLU A 214 -11.94 -3.88 8.21
CA GLU A 214 -13.40 -3.76 8.19
C GLU A 214 -13.84 -2.94 6.96
N GLU A 215 -14.89 -3.35 6.26
CA GLU A 215 -15.45 -2.60 5.12
C GLU A 215 -16.31 -1.41 5.52
N TYR A 216 -16.90 -1.41 6.73
CA TYR A 216 -17.82 -0.39 7.19
C TYR A 216 -19.09 -0.21 6.34
N ILE A 217 -19.58 -1.29 5.73
CA ILE A 217 -20.82 -1.30 4.98
C ILE A 217 -21.77 -2.40 5.51
N PRO A 218 -23.07 -2.18 5.48
CA PRO A 218 -24.02 -3.22 5.90
C PRO A 218 -23.87 -4.50 5.07
N GLY A 219 -23.70 -5.63 5.76
CA GLY A 219 -23.47 -6.92 5.10
C GLY A 219 -22.09 -7.11 4.49
N GLY A 220 -21.16 -6.18 4.71
CA GLY A 220 -19.76 -6.30 4.28
C GLY A 220 -18.92 -7.13 5.24
N LEU A 221 -17.61 -7.21 4.95
CA LEU A 221 -16.64 -7.95 5.75
C LEU A 221 -16.45 -7.31 7.12
N THR A 222 -16.54 -8.12 8.16
CA THR A 222 -16.21 -7.76 9.54
C THR A 222 -14.78 -8.20 9.91
N PRO A 223 -14.21 -7.69 11.02
CA PRO A 223 -12.88 -8.15 11.47
C PRO A 223 -12.81 -9.68 11.68
N THR A 224 -13.90 -10.31 12.08
CA THR A 224 -13.99 -11.77 12.26
C THR A 224 -13.93 -12.50 10.90
N ASP A 225 -14.67 -12.03 9.91
CA ASP A 225 -14.61 -12.61 8.55
C ASP A 225 -13.20 -12.50 7.97
N VAL A 226 -12.56 -11.34 8.17
CA VAL A 226 -11.20 -11.12 7.67
C VAL A 226 -10.17 -11.98 8.42
N ALA A 227 -10.37 -12.25 9.71
CA ALA A 227 -9.53 -13.20 10.45
C ALA A 227 -9.58 -14.61 9.84
N GLU A 228 -10.75 -15.09 9.42
CA GLU A 228 -10.87 -16.37 8.71
C GLU A 228 -10.19 -16.34 7.33
N ILE A 229 -10.38 -15.26 6.57
CA ILE A 229 -9.70 -15.06 5.30
C ILE A 229 -8.17 -15.07 5.49
N ALA A 230 -7.67 -14.36 6.51
CA ALA A 230 -6.24 -14.26 6.80
C ALA A 230 -5.63 -15.63 7.12
N LYS A 231 -6.31 -16.50 7.90
CA LYS A 231 -5.87 -17.87 8.17
C LYS A 231 -5.75 -18.71 6.89
N ILE A 232 -6.72 -18.56 5.96
CA ILE A 232 -6.72 -19.34 4.72
C ILE A 232 -5.56 -18.92 3.82
N VAL A 233 -5.25 -17.62 3.72
CA VAL A 233 -4.16 -17.11 2.86
C VAL A 233 -2.78 -17.20 3.52
N GLU A 234 -2.69 -17.33 4.84
CA GLU A 234 -1.44 -17.30 5.62
C GLU A 234 -0.33 -18.22 5.07
N PRO A 235 -0.60 -19.48 4.66
CA PRO A 235 0.44 -20.38 4.16
C PRO A 235 1.15 -19.88 2.89
N TYR A 236 0.49 -19.00 2.16
CA TYR A 236 0.94 -18.55 0.85
C TYR A 236 1.64 -17.19 0.88
N VAL A 237 1.52 -16.43 1.97
CA VAL A 237 2.02 -15.05 2.05
C VAL A 237 3.15 -14.90 3.07
N ALA A 238 3.96 -13.86 2.88
CA ALA A 238 5.07 -13.54 3.78
C ALA A 238 4.64 -12.61 4.92
N TYR A 239 3.61 -11.79 4.71
CA TYR A 239 3.04 -10.89 5.71
C TYR A 239 1.59 -10.55 5.37
N VAL A 240 0.87 -10.07 6.40
CA VAL A 240 -0.48 -9.50 6.25
C VAL A 240 -0.42 -8.00 6.55
N SER A 241 -0.87 -7.17 5.62
CA SER A 241 -1.04 -5.72 5.81
C SER A 241 -2.52 -5.39 5.96
N LEU A 242 -2.88 -4.61 6.97
CA LEU A 242 -4.27 -4.31 7.29
C LEU A 242 -4.59 -2.84 7.01
N HIS A 243 -5.80 -2.58 6.50
CA HIS A 243 -6.26 -1.23 6.22
C HIS A 243 -7.78 -1.13 6.25
N MET A 244 -8.28 -0.03 6.77
CA MET A 244 -9.69 0.22 6.98
C MET A 244 -10.36 0.86 5.77
N GLY A 245 -11.64 0.53 5.57
CA GLY A 245 -12.54 1.25 4.70
C GLY A 245 -12.38 0.96 3.21
N SER A 246 -13.31 1.49 2.46
CA SER A 246 -13.39 1.35 1.01
C SER A 246 -13.99 2.62 0.39
N TYR A 247 -14.23 2.60 -0.92
CA TYR A 247 -14.91 3.69 -1.62
C TYR A 247 -16.36 3.94 -1.11
N TRP A 248 -16.97 2.97 -0.43
CA TRP A 248 -18.25 3.12 0.25
C TRP A 248 -18.17 4.01 1.52
N ARG A 249 -16.99 4.06 2.15
CA ARG A 249 -16.69 4.85 3.34
C ARG A 249 -15.33 5.54 3.18
N PHE A 250 -15.21 6.37 2.18
CA PHE A 250 -13.95 6.99 1.76
C PHE A 250 -13.24 7.78 2.89
N HIS A 251 -14.00 8.37 3.81
CA HIS A 251 -13.45 9.04 5.00
C HIS A 251 -12.79 8.07 5.99
N LYS A 252 -13.11 6.77 5.93
CA LYS A 252 -12.41 5.74 6.72
C LYS A 252 -11.16 5.25 6.00
N LEU A 253 -11.17 5.24 4.68
CA LEU A 253 -10.01 4.89 3.86
C LEU A 253 -8.84 5.89 4.03
N LEU A 254 -9.14 7.17 4.26
CA LEU A 254 -8.16 8.25 4.37
C LEU A 254 -8.36 9.00 5.70
N SER A 255 -7.88 8.41 6.80
CA SER A 255 -7.99 8.97 8.15
C SER A 255 -7.84 10.50 8.19
N THR A 256 -8.80 11.17 8.81
CA THR A 256 -8.84 12.63 8.95
C THR A 256 -8.19 13.10 10.26
N MET A 257 -8.19 14.41 10.51
CA MET A 257 -7.71 14.96 11.80
C MET A 257 -8.62 14.56 12.97
N ASP A 258 -9.89 14.29 12.70
CA ASP A 258 -10.91 13.95 13.70
C ASP A 258 -10.80 12.48 14.16
N ASP A 259 -10.19 11.61 13.36
CA ASP A 259 -9.94 10.25 13.77
C ASP A 259 -8.85 10.19 14.84
N PRO A 260 -8.98 9.40 15.93
CA PRO A 260 -7.93 9.24 16.91
C PRO A 260 -6.68 8.58 16.32
N LEU A 261 -5.52 8.78 16.94
CA LEU A 261 -4.30 8.06 16.57
C LEU A 261 -4.50 6.57 16.82
N GLY A 262 -4.12 5.72 15.85
CA GLY A 262 -4.26 4.27 15.95
C GLY A 262 -5.71 3.77 15.87
N HIS A 263 -6.63 4.55 15.32
CA HIS A 263 -8.07 4.20 15.27
C HIS A 263 -8.37 2.87 14.57
N GLU A 264 -7.45 2.36 13.75
CA GLU A 264 -7.60 1.05 13.08
C GLU A 264 -7.19 -0.14 13.96
N LEU A 265 -6.38 0.08 15.00
CA LEU A 265 -5.77 -0.99 15.79
C LEU A 265 -6.79 -1.92 16.47
N PRO A 266 -7.91 -1.45 17.04
CA PRO A 266 -8.91 -2.33 17.62
C PRO A 266 -9.53 -3.31 16.61
N HIS A 267 -9.65 -2.91 15.34
CA HIS A 267 -10.18 -3.75 14.25
C HIS A 267 -9.14 -4.75 13.74
N ASN A 268 -7.86 -4.44 13.90
CA ASN A 268 -6.75 -5.32 13.52
C ASN A 268 -6.56 -6.48 14.50
N GLU A 269 -6.90 -6.30 15.78
CA GLU A 269 -6.59 -7.25 16.85
C GLU A 269 -7.08 -8.67 16.57
N PRO A 270 -8.36 -8.92 16.17
CA PRO A 270 -8.83 -10.28 15.88
C PRO A 270 -8.05 -10.93 14.74
N ILE A 271 -7.63 -10.16 13.74
CA ILE A 271 -6.93 -10.64 12.57
C ILE A 271 -5.48 -11.00 12.91
N ILE A 272 -4.78 -10.11 13.61
CA ILE A 272 -3.40 -10.33 14.05
C ILE A 272 -3.28 -11.56 14.94
N ARG A 273 -4.24 -11.75 15.86
CA ARG A 273 -4.28 -12.95 16.73
C ARG A 273 -4.56 -14.24 15.97
N ALA A 274 -5.13 -14.16 14.79
CA ALA A 274 -5.54 -15.33 14.00
C ALA A 274 -4.40 -15.93 13.17
N VAL A 275 -3.30 -15.16 12.95
CA VAL A 275 -2.18 -15.52 12.08
C VAL A 275 -0.84 -15.44 12.82
N SER A 276 0.15 -16.19 12.35
CA SER A 276 1.52 -16.17 12.86
C SER A 276 2.49 -15.36 11.99
N LYS A 277 2.08 -15.01 10.77
CA LYS A 277 2.90 -14.19 9.86
C LYS A 277 3.01 -12.76 10.35
N PRO A 278 4.15 -12.09 10.08
CA PRO A 278 4.32 -10.68 10.39
C PRO A 278 3.18 -9.81 9.89
N SER A 279 2.76 -8.86 10.70
CA SER A 279 1.69 -7.92 10.39
C SER A 279 2.23 -6.51 10.14
N ILE A 280 1.61 -5.79 9.18
CA ILE A 280 1.81 -4.36 8.96
C ILE A 280 0.53 -3.62 9.31
N VAL A 281 0.61 -2.71 10.27
CA VAL A 281 -0.54 -1.91 10.72
C VAL A 281 -0.41 -0.45 10.27
N VAL A 282 -1.56 0.16 10.02
CA VAL A 282 -1.70 1.57 9.66
C VAL A 282 -2.73 2.26 10.58
N GLY A 283 -3.10 3.51 10.33
CA GLY A 283 -4.15 4.21 11.09
C GLY A 283 -3.62 5.40 11.88
N ARG A 284 -3.17 6.46 11.20
CA ARG A 284 -2.62 7.68 11.82
C ARG A 284 -1.47 7.43 12.79
N ILE A 285 -0.56 6.52 12.48
CA ILE A 285 0.69 6.34 13.22
C ILE A 285 1.65 7.45 12.79
N MET A 286 1.81 8.48 13.62
CA MET A 286 2.49 9.73 13.25
C MET A 286 3.74 10.02 14.06
N THR A 287 3.89 9.41 15.22
CA THR A 287 5.02 9.61 16.15
C THR A 287 5.77 8.31 16.40
N LEU A 288 7.05 8.43 16.77
CA LEU A 288 7.87 7.27 17.15
C LEU A 288 7.40 6.61 18.44
N ASP A 289 6.92 7.41 19.41
CA ASP A 289 6.39 6.88 20.68
C ASP A 289 5.19 5.96 20.42
N HIS A 290 4.27 6.39 19.56
CA HIS A 290 3.11 5.57 19.19
C HIS A 290 3.53 4.33 18.40
N ALA A 291 4.44 4.48 17.43
CA ALA A 291 4.97 3.36 16.66
C ALA A 291 5.67 2.33 17.57
N SER A 292 6.52 2.79 18.49
CA SER A 292 7.22 1.94 19.47
C SER A 292 6.26 1.22 20.40
N HIS A 293 5.23 1.92 20.88
CA HIS A 293 4.19 1.30 21.72
C HIS A 293 3.44 0.18 20.98
N ILE A 294 3.05 0.40 19.72
CA ILE A 294 2.36 -0.61 18.89
C ILE A 294 3.18 -1.88 18.79
N VAL A 295 4.46 -1.76 18.46
CA VAL A 295 5.36 -2.92 18.30
C VAL A 295 5.60 -3.60 19.65
N SER A 296 5.89 -2.84 20.71
CA SER A 296 6.18 -3.41 22.04
C SER A 296 4.96 -4.08 22.72
N SER A 297 3.75 -3.63 22.39
CA SER A 297 2.51 -4.20 22.90
C SER A 297 1.93 -5.33 22.03
N GLY A 298 2.59 -5.70 20.92
CA GLY A 298 2.12 -6.75 20.02
C GLY A 298 0.87 -6.38 19.20
N GLN A 299 0.57 -5.09 19.04
CA GLN A 299 -0.53 -4.62 18.21
C GLN A 299 -0.19 -4.62 16.72
N GLY A 300 1.06 -4.92 16.38
CA GLY A 300 1.58 -5.06 15.03
C GLY A 300 3.09 -5.29 15.08
N ASP A 301 3.62 -6.03 14.10
CA ASP A 301 5.06 -6.33 14.00
C ASP A 301 5.83 -5.22 13.29
N MET A 302 5.17 -4.55 12.36
CA MET A 302 5.68 -3.41 11.60
C MET A 302 4.62 -2.31 11.51
N VAL A 303 5.07 -1.06 11.48
CA VAL A 303 4.20 0.11 11.44
C VAL A 303 4.37 0.89 10.13
N SER A 304 3.26 1.22 9.50
CA SER A 304 3.28 2.04 8.29
C SER A 304 3.05 3.52 8.62
N MET A 305 4.07 4.34 8.37
CA MET A 305 4.09 5.75 8.72
C MET A 305 4.06 6.68 7.49
N VAL A 306 3.22 6.39 6.48
CA VAL A 306 3.22 7.06 5.16
C VAL A 306 3.28 8.58 5.28
N ARG A 307 2.33 9.20 6.00
CA ARG A 307 2.24 10.67 6.09
C ARG A 307 3.37 11.29 6.89
N ALA A 308 3.85 10.61 7.93
CA ALA A 308 5.03 11.04 8.67
C ALA A 308 6.28 11.04 7.78
N LEU A 309 6.44 10.02 6.93
CA LEU A 309 7.55 9.90 5.96
C LEU A 309 7.40 10.83 4.75
N ILE A 310 6.21 11.38 4.46
CA ILE A 310 6.04 12.48 3.52
C ILE A 310 6.50 13.79 4.16
N ALA A 311 6.16 14.00 5.43
CA ALA A 311 6.55 15.18 6.18
C ALA A 311 8.05 15.21 6.44
N ASP A 312 8.65 14.07 6.81
CA ASP A 312 10.09 13.94 7.07
C ASP A 312 10.64 12.60 6.55
N PRO A 313 11.24 12.53 5.36
CA PRO A 313 11.86 11.31 4.86
C PRO A 313 13.06 10.84 5.71
N GLU A 314 13.73 11.74 6.48
CA GLU A 314 14.85 11.46 7.38
C GLU A 314 14.42 10.98 8.78
N LEU A 315 13.14 10.74 9.00
CA LEU A 315 12.56 10.39 10.31
C LEU A 315 13.34 9.26 11.02
N VAL A 316 13.64 8.17 10.29
CA VAL A 316 14.31 7.00 10.87
C VAL A 316 15.76 7.31 11.26
N ASN A 317 16.52 7.95 10.38
CA ASN A 317 17.90 8.30 10.65
C ASN A 317 18.03 9.34 11.76
N LYS A 318 17.14 10.35 11.81
CA LYS A 318 17.10 11.32 12.92
C LYS A 318 16.83 10.62 14.23
N ALA A 319 15.88 9.70 14.27
CA ALA A 319 15.60 8.93 15.47
C ALA A 319 16.80 8.09 15.93
N ARG A 320 17.49 7.42 15.01
CA ARG A 320 18.72 6.64 15.32
C ARG A 320 19.86 7.51 15.87
N ARG A 321 19.96 8.77 15.45
CA ARG A 321 20.95 9.73 15.96
C ARG A 321 20.52 10.43 17.25
N GLY A 322 19.32 10.12 17.79
CA GLY A 322 18.76 10.80 18.95
C GLY A 322 18.25 12.23 18.66
N GLU A 323 18.10 12.59 17.40
CA GLU A 323 17.66 13.93 16.94
C GLU A 323 16.12 14.00 16.77
N VAL A 324 15.37 13.44 17.72
CA VAL A 324 13.90 13.33 17.62
C VAL A 324 13.24 14.70 17.52
N ASP A 325 13.74 15.70 18.24
CA ASP A 325 13.24 17.08 18.21
C ASP A 325 13.41 17.76 16.84
N ARG A 326 14.25 17.21 15.97
CA ARG A 326 14.46 17.71 14.60
C ARG A 326 13.56 17.04 13.57
N ILE A 327 12.77 16.04 13.98
CA ILE A 327 11.81 15.38 13.09
C ILE A 327 10.67 16.35 12.82
N ARG A 328 10.41 16.60 11.53
CA ARG A 328 9.29 17.41 11.08
C ARG A 328 7.97 16.64 11.23
N PRO A 329 7.07 17.03 12.14
CA PRO A 329 5.85 16.28 12.40
C PRO A 329 4.83 16.44 11.26
N CYS A 330 4.14 15.36 10.92
CA CYS A 330 2.94 15.45 10.11
C CYS A 330 1.78 16.02 10.93
N ILE A 331 1.14 17.07 10.45
CA ILE A 331 0.01 17.72 11.15
C ILE A 331 -1.35 17.10 10.81
N GLY A 332 -1.42 16.07 9.97
CA GLY A 332 -2.64 15.34 9.67
C GLY A 332 -3.67 16.04 8.78
N SER A 333 -3.33 17.21 8.20
CA SER A 333 -4.28 18.06 7.45
C SER A 333 -4.82 17.45 6.15
N ASN A 334 -4.17 16.45 5.59
CA ASN A 334 -4.48 15.86 4.28
C ASN A 334 -4.50 16.84 3.09
N ILE A 335 -4.16 18.13 3.27
CA ILE A 335 -4.26 19.17 2.23
C ILE A 335 -3.38 18.84 1.03
N GLY A 336 -2.08 18.59 1.26
CA GLY A 336 -1.11 18.37 0.19
C GLY A 336 -1.11 16.94 -0.35
N CYS A 337 -1.02 15.96 0.56
CA CYS A 337 -0.85 14.56 0.21
C CYS A 337 -2.13 13.87 -0.29
N VAL A 338 -3.31 14.45 -0.01
CA VAL A 338 -4.61 13.95 -0.47
C VAL A 338 -5.33 15.02 -1.29
N GLY A 339 -5.64 16.18 -0.70
CA GLY A 339 -6.47 17.20 -1.33
C GLY A 339 -5.90 17.72 -2.65
N GLN A 340 -4.66 18.20 -2.67
CA GLN A 340 -3.99 18.66 -3.90
C GLN A 340 -3.72 17.53 -4.88
N LEU A 341 -3.40 16.32 -4.37
CA LEU A 341 -3.20 15.17 -5.23
C LEU A 341 -4.48 14.83 -6.01
N MET A 342 -5.63 14.83 -5.34
CA MET A 342 -6.91 14.49 -5.98
C MET A 342 -7.44 15.63 -6.88
N SER A 343 -7.25 16.89 -6.52
CA SER A 343 -7.78 18.05 -7.25
C SER A 343 -6.87 18.54 -8.37
N ALA A 344 -5.55 18.52 -8.14
CA ALA A 344 -4.56 19.09 -9.07
C ALA A 344 -3.54 18.06 -9.61
N GLY A 345 -3.65 16.78 -9.23
CA GLY A 345 -2.71 15.73 -9.65
C GLY A 345 -1.28 15.95 -9.17
N LYS A 346 -1.08 16.69 -8.07
CA LYS A 346 0.24 17.06 -7.56
C LYS A 346 0.39 16.68 -6.09
N LEU A 347 1.30 15.76 -5.82
CA LEU A 347 1.74 15.48 -4.45
C LEU A 347 2.47 16.67 -3.86
N SER A 348 2.11 17.07 -2.64
CA SER A 348 2.82 18.07 -1.86
C SER A 348 2.62 17.82 -0.35
N CYS A 349 3.30 18.60 0.47
CA CYS A 349 3.10 18.57 1.91
C CYS A 349 3.20 20.00 2.47
N VAL A 350 2.28 20.34 3.38
CA VAL A 350 2.23 21.69 3.99
C VAL A 350 3.42 21.97 4.92
N VAL A 351 4.12 20.93 5.37
CA VAL A 351 5.29 21.06 6.25
C VAL A 351 6.60 20.62 5.58
N ASN A 352 6.56 20.11 4.34
CA ASN A 352 7.74 19.69 3.60
C ASN A 352 7.65 20.17 2.14
N VAL A 353 8.38 21.23 1.83
CA VAL A 353 8.41 21.85 0.49
C VAL A 353 8.96 20.92 -0.59
N ALA A 354 9.82 19.97 -0.23
CA ALA A 354 10.44 19.02 -1.17
C ALA A 354 9.49 17.87 -1.56
N ALA A 355 8.40 17.64 -0.81
CA ALA A 355 7.50 16.52 -1.06
C ALA A 355 6.92 16.54 -2.48
N GLY A 356 7.19 15.48 -3.27
CA GLY A 356 6.81 15.38 -4.69
C GLY A 356 7.71 16.16 -5.65
N SER A 357 8.79 16.74 -5.16
CA SER A 357 9.79 17.51 -5.92
C SER A 357 11.22 17.15 -5.54
N GLU A 358 11.43 15.99 -4.93
CA GLU A 358 12.73 15.54 -4.40
C GLU A 358 13.83 15.47 -5.48
N SER A 359 13.46 15.28 -6.74
CA SER A 359 14.40 15.30 -7.87
C SER A 359 15.00 16.69 -8.16
N SER A 360 14.37 17.78 -7.68
CA SER A 360 14.77 19.15 -7.96
C SER A 360 14.95 20.01 -6.71
N VAL A 361 14.35 19.61 -5.60
CA VAL A 361 14.43 20.29 -4.30
C VAL A 361 15.03 19.32 -3.29
N PRO A 362 16.32 19.40 -3.00
CA PRO A 362 16.95 18.54 -2.00
C PRO A 362 16.24 18.69 -0.65
N PHE A 363 16.00 17.57 0.02
CA PHE A 363 15.43 17.56 1.36
C PHE A 363 16.43 18.10 2.40
N GLU A 364 17.71 17.87 2.17
CA GLU A 364 18.79 18.37 3.02
C GLU A 364 18.87 19.91 2.98
N THR A 365 19.50 20.46 4.04
CA THR A 365 19.68 21.92 4.16
C THR A 365 20.23 22.48 2.85
N PRO A 366 19.52 23.39 2.19
CA PRO A 366 20.00 24.00 0.97
C PRO A 366 21.39 24.60 1.20
N ALA A 367 22.24 24.54 0.19
CA ALA A 367 23.51 25.27 0.22
C ALA A 367 23.25 26.74 0.58
N PRO A 368 24.11 27.37 1.38
CA PRO A 368 23.95 28.79 1.70
C PRO A 368 23.73 29.61 0.44
N ALA A 369 22.76 30.53 0.48
CA ALA A 369 22.50 31.38 -0.67
C ALA A 369 23.80 32.13 -1.08
N PRO A 370 24.12 32.14 -2.38
CA PRO A 370 25.37 32.81 -2.85
C PRO A 370 25.38 34.31 -2.52
N VAL A 371 24.21 34.89 -2.31
CA VAL A 371 24.04 36.27 -1.86
C VAL A 371 23.07 36.29 -0.67
N ARG A 372 23.53 36.75 0.49
CA ARG A 372 22.67 36.96 1.65
C ARG A 372 21.68 38.08 1.38
N LYS A 373 20.39 37.78 1.51
CA LYS A 373 19.30 38.77 1.42
C LYS A 373 18.63 38.92 2.79
N ARG A 374 18.20 40.14 3.11
CA ARG A 374 17.29 40.36 4.23
C ARG A 374 15.89 40.08 3.73
N VAL A 375 15.20 39.14 4.38
CA VAL A 375 13.80 38.81 4.09
C VAL A 375 13.00 39.17 5.33
N LEU A 376 11.96 39.99 5.16
CA LEU A 376 10.94 40.21 6.19
C LEU A 376 9.87 39.12 6.02
N VAL A 377 9.59 38.44 7.11
CA VAL A 377 8.54 37.42 7.20
C VAL A 377 7.42 37.91 8.06
#